data_212dbe8a3b538640bd475b0d1a5a598c
#
_entry.id   212dbe8a3b538640bd475b0d1a5a598c
#
_cell.length_a   1.000
_cell.length_b   1.000
_cell.length_c   1.000
_cell.angle_alpha   90.00
_cell.angle_beta   90.00
_cell.angle_gamma   90.00
#
_symmetry.space_group_name_H-M   'P 1'
#
loop_
_entity.id
_entity.type
_entity.pdbx_description
1 polymer ?
#
loop_
_entity_poly.entity_id
_entity_poly.type
_entity_poly.pdbx_seq_one_letter_code
_entity_poly.pdbx_strand_id
1 'polypeptide(L)'
;MPDLCRLAKEQGFETFRHSYRAAIKEVRTKIEILSEDFAVRHDYNPIHHMERRLKSPESIEEKLIRYGKEVSIESARENIMDIAGIRVVCNFIDDVYAIADMLMEQNDIRLITKKDYIQNPKPNGYRSLHLVLSVPVFLLDGCENIPVEVQIRTVDMDFWASLEHQLRYKKEKDLPPQTNFELKACAEASANLDMRMQRLFDEIHKMD
;
A
#
# COMPACT_ATOMS: atom_id res chain seq x y z
N MET A 1 -16.17 -29.03 -1.60
CA MET A 1 -16.19 -27.56 -1.72
C MET A 1 -15.32 -27.05 -0.61
N PRO A 2 -14.36 -26.12 -0.82
CA PRO A 2 -13.63 -25.53 0.27
C PRO A 2 -14.65 -24.88 1.22
N ASP A 3 -14.48 -25.13 2.51
CA ASP A 3 -15.36 -24.59 3.54
C ASP A 3 -15.23 -23.06 3.48
N LEU A 4 -16.28 -22.36 3.06
CA LEU A 4 -16.29 -20.89 3.03
C LEU A 4 -16.02 -20.38 4.44
N CYS A 5 -15.08 -19.44 4.59
CA CYS A 5 -14.75 -18.82 5.88
C CYS A 5 -16.02 -18.23 6.54
N ARG A 6 -16.04 -18.15 7.86
CA ARG A 6 -17.21 -17.70 8.63
C ARG A 6 -17.67 -16.32 8.23
N LEU A 7 -16.70 -15.40 8.07
CA LEU A 7 -16.97 -14.02 7.70
C LEU A 7 -17.68 -13.90 6.35
N ALA A 8 -17.35 -14.75 5.37
CA ALA A 8 -18.00 -14.74 4.05
C ALA A 8 -19.45 -15.22 4.08
N LYS A 9 -19.88 -15.92 5.14
CA LYS A 9 -21.26 -16.41 5.34
C LYS A 9 -22.13 -15.41 6.11
N GLU A 10 -21.53 -14.36 6.66
CA GLU A 10 -22.24 -13.36 7.45
C GLU A 10 -23.15 -12.49 6.58
N GLN A 11 -24.35 -12.21 7.07
CA GLN A 11 -25.29 -11.35 6.37
C GLN A 11 -24.70 -9.93 6.24
N GLY A 12 -24.77 -9.37 5.03
CA GLY A 12 -24.18 -8.04 4.73
C GLY A 12 -22.72 -8.05 4.30
N PHE A 13 -22.06 -9.23 4.25
CA PHE A 13 -20.64 -9.31 3.87
C PHE A 13 -20.34 -8.74 2.48
N GLU A 14 -21.19 -8.97 1.49
CA GLU A 14 -20.98 -8.40 0.15
C GLU A 14 -21.18 -6.87 0.13
N THR A 15 -22.10 -6.32 0.91
CA THR A 15 -22.25 -4.86 1.10
C THR A 15 -21.00 -4.28 1.78
N PHE A 16 -20.53 -4.93 2.83
CA PHE A 16 -19.26 -4.58 3.49
C PHE A 16 -18.09 -4.59 2.51
N ARG A 17 -17.89 -5.64 1.73
CA ARG A 17 -16.83 -5.68 0.72
C ARG A 17 -17.00 -4.63 -0.38
N HIS A 18 -18.24 -4.32 -0.73
CA HIS A 18 -18.54 -3.31 -1.75
C HIS A 18 -18.06 -1.93 -1.31
N SER A 19 -18.28 -1.53 -0.06
CA SER A 19 -17.83 -0.21 0.44
C SER A 19 -16.30 -0.07 0.35
N TYR A 20 -15.53 -1.11 0.69
CA TYR A 20 -14.07 -1.10 0.54
C TYR A 20 -13.61 -1.11 -0.93
N ARG A 21 -14.33 -1.82 -1.83
CA ARG A 21 -14.06 -1.73 -3.28
C ARG A 21 -14.32 -0.34 -3.83
N ALA A 22 -15.35 0.33 -3.35
CA ALA A 22 -15.66 1.70 -3.73
C ALA A 22 -14.57 2.67 -3.23
N ALA A 23 -14.13 2.53 -1.98
CA ALA A 23 -13.03 3.34 -1.43
C ALA A 23 -11.72 3.20 -2.24
N ILE A 24 -11.39 1.97 -2.71
CA ILE A 24 -10.25 1.76 -3.61
C ILE A 24 -10.40 2.57 -4.91
N LYS A 25 -11.62 2.62 -5.49
CA LYS A 25 -11.87 3.38 -6.72
C LYS A 25 -11.69 4.88 -6.48
N GLU A 26 -12.24 5.40 -5.38
CA GLU A 26 -12.10 6.83 -5.01
C GLU A 26 -10.62 7.23 -4.90
N VAL A 27 -9.84 6.51 -4.10
CA VAL A 27 -8.40 6.81 -3.93
C VAL A 27 -7.64 6.65 -5.24
N ARG A 28 -7.92 5.60 -6.01
CA ARG A 28 -7.27 5.36 -7.28
C ARG A 28 -7.52 6.50 -8.27
N THR A 29 -8.78 6.93 -8.41
CA THR A 29 -9.15 8.04 -9.30
C THR A 29 -8.45 9.33 -8.90
N LYS A 30 -8.38 9.63 -7.59
CA LYS A 30 -7.64 10.79 -7.07
C LYS A 30 -6.17 10.74 -7.45
N ILE A 31 -5.50 9.61 -7.26
CA ILE A 31 -4.09 9.44 -7.60
C ILE A 31 -3.88 9.55 -9.13
N GLU A 32 -4.78 8.98 -9.95
CA GLU A 32 -4.73 9.09 -11.41
C GLU A 32 -4.81 10.57 -11.84
N ILE A 33 -5.78 11.31 -11.31
CA ILE A 33 -5.93 12.76 -11.62
C ILE A 33 -4.69 13.54 -11.18
N LEU A 34 -4.17 13.31 -9.97
CA LEU A 34 -2.98 14.00 -9.47
C LEU A 34 -1.75 13.71 -10.33
N SER A 35 -1.58 12.45 -10.75
CA SER A 35 -0.49 12.02 -11.63
C SER A 35 -0.57 12.67 -13.01
N GLU A 36 -1.77 12.74 -13.58
CA GLU A 36 -2.02 13.39 -14.87
C GLU A 36 -1.75 14.91 -14.80
N ASP A 37 -2.26 15.58 -13.76
CA ASP A 37 -2.02 17.03 -13.55
C ASP A 37 -0.53 17.32 -13.32
N PHE A 38 0.16 16.45 -12.58
CA PHE A 38 1.60 16.55 -12.38
C PHE A 38 2.36 16.41 -13.71
N ALA A 39 1.99 15.44 -14.54
CA ALA A 39 2.62 15.22 -15.83
C ALA A 39 2.43 16.41 -16.79
N VAL A 40 1.26 17.03 -16.75
CA VAL A 40 0.98 18.24 -17.55
C VAL A 40 1.86 19.43 -17.12
N ARG A 41 2.15 19.55 -15.81
CA ARG A 41 2.89 20.71 -15.25
C ARG A 41 4.40 20.54 -15.33
N HIS A 42 4.90 19.30 -15.26
CA HIS A 42 6.32 18.98 -15.11
C HIS A 42 6.91 18.16 -16.24
N ASP A 43 6.13 17.91 -17.31
CA ASP A 43 6.52 17.17 -18.52
C ASP A 43 7.03 15.73 -18.25
N TYR A 44 6.70 15.16 -17.07
CA TYR A 44 6.94 13.75 -16.78
C TYR A 44 5.91 13.18 -15.80
N ASN A 45 5.66 11.85 -15.86
CA ASN A 45 4.76 11.16 -14.95
C ASN A 45 5.54 10.55 -13.77
N PRO A 46 5.24 10.94 -12.52
CA PRO A 46 5.92 10.41 -11.34
C PRO A 46 5.58 8.95 -11.03
N ILE A 47 4.45 8.46 -11.55
CA ILE A 47 3.94 7.11 -11.27
C ILE A 47 4.29 6.15 -12.40
N HIS A 48 4.99 5.07 -12.06
CA HIS A 48 5.28 3.97 -12.98
C HIS A 48 4.04 3.09 -13.18
N HIS A 49 3.41 2.63 -12.09
CA HIS A 49 2.15 1.88 -12.13
C HIS A 49 1.45 1.85 -10.78
N MET A 50 0.19 1.39 -10.78
CA MET A 50 -0.61 1.20 -9.56
C MET A 50 -1.25 -0.19 -9.55
N GLU A 51 -1.25 -0.81 -8.37
CA GLU A 51 -1.94 -2.05 -8.10
C GLU A 51 -2.99 -1.87 -7.00
N ARG A 52 -4.09 -2.59 -7.11
CA ARG A 52 -5.15 -2.60 -6.09
C ARG A 52 -5.23 -3.95 -5.41
N ARG A 53 -5.52 -3.94 -4.13
CA ARG A 53 -5.72 -5.15 -3.34
C ARG A 53 -6.94 -4.99 -2.44
N LEU A 54 -7.89 -5.91 -2.56
CA LEU A 54 -8.92 -6.11 -1.54
C LEU A 54 -8.56 -7.38 -0.78
N LYS A 55 -8.41 -7.27 0.54
CA LYS A 55 -8.03 -8.41 1.39
C LYS A 55 -9.10 -9.50 1.29
N SER A 56 -8.67 -10.77 1.16
CA SER A 56 -9.59 -11.90 1.08
C SER A 56 -10.31 -12.12 2.41
N PRO A 57 -11.52 -12.70 2.41
CA PRO A 57 -12.25 -13.01 3.63
C PRO A 57 -11.43 -13.85 4.62
N GLU A 58 -10.71 -14.84 4.10
CA GLU A 58 -9.83 -15.73 4.89
C GLU A 58 -8.72 -14.92 5.57
N SER A 59 -8.07 -14.02 4.84
CA SER A 59 -7.01 -13.16 5.39
C SER A 59 -7.53 -12.15 6.43
N ILE A 60 -8.79 -11.71 6.32
CA ILE A 60 -9.45 -10.88 7.34
C ILE A 60 -9.70 -11.72 8.59
N GLU A 61 -10.29 -12.91 8.44
CA GLU A 61 -10.56 -13.84 9.54
C GLU A 61 -9.28 -14.22 10.28
N GLU A 62 -8.24 -14.64 9.58
CA GLU A 62 -6.93 -14.98 10.15
C GLU A 62 -6.33 -13.80 10.95
N LYS A 63 -6.48 -12.57 10.44
CA LYS A 63 -5.96 -11.38 11.11
C LYS A 63 -6.73 -11.06 12.38
N LEU A 64 -8.08 -11.20 12.38
CA LEU A 64 -8.92 -11.05 13.56
C LEU A 64 -8.55 -12.07 14.65
N ILE A 65 -8.42 -13.35 14.27
CA ILE A 65 -7.99 -14.41 15.18
C ILE A 65 -6.62 -14.09 15.80
N ARG A 66 -5.65 -13.66 14.99
CA ARG A 66 -4.30 -13.28 15.46
C ARG A 66 -4.33 -12.11 16.44
N TYR A 67 -5.31 -11.20 16.32
CA TYR A 67 -5.51 -10.08 17.23
C TYR A 67 -6.34 -10.45 18.47
N GLY A 68 -6.81 -11.71 18.56
CA GLY A 68 -7.69 -12.15 19.65
C GLY A 68 -9.08 -11.48 19.60
N LYS A 69 -9.54 -11.14 18.39
CA LYS A 69 -10.81 -10.47 18.15
C LYS A 69 -11.86 -11.46 17.64
N GLU A 70 -13.14 -11.12 17.88
CA GLU A 70 -14.25 -11.86 17.31
C GLU A 70 -14.22 -11.80 15.77
N VAL A 71 -14.62 -12.91 15.15
CA VAL A 71 -14.74 -12.97 13.68
C VAL A 71 -16.13 -12.47 13.31
N SER A 72 -16.24 -11.18 13.03
CA SER A 72 -17.45 -10.48 12.59
C SER A 72 -17.13 -9.29 11.69
N ILE A 73 -18.12 -8.81 10.93
CA ILE A 73 -17.99 -7.62 10.08
C ILE A 73 -17.68 -6.38 10.93
N GLU A 74 -18.36 -6.21 12.07
CA GLU A 74 -18.14 -5.11 13.01
C GLU A 74 -16.69 -5.11 13.51
N SER A 75 -16.23 -6.27 13.96
CA SER A 75 -14.86 -6.41 14.45
C SER A 75 -13.82 -6.14 13.34
N ALA A 76 -14.12 -6.53 12.09
CA ALA A 76 -13.26 -6.23 10.95
C ALA A 76 -13.19 -4.72 10.65
N ARG A 77 -14.32 -4.01 10.69
CA ARG A 77 -14.37 -2.54 10.52
C ARG A 77 -13.54 -1.81 11.57
N GLU A 78 -13.63 -2.23 12.83
CA GLU A 78 -12.96 -1.57 13.95
C GLU A 78 -11.44 -1.85 14.02
N ASN A 79 -11.03 -3.07 13.67
CA ASN A 79 -9.68 -3.55 14.00
C ASN A 79 -8.76 -3.74 12.78
N ILE A 80 -9.29 -3.71 11.54
CA ILE A 80 -8.49 -3.98 10.33
C ILE A 80 -8.52 -2.78 9.39
N MET A 81 -7.38 -2.08 9.29
CA MET A 81 -7.24 -0.85 8.51
C MET A 81 -6.72 -1.10 7.07
N ASP A 82 -6.37 -2.35 6.72
CA ASP A 82 -5.78 -2.75 5.44
C ASP A 82 -6.66 -3.71 4.63
N ILE A 83 -7.99 -3.61 4.80
CA ILE A 83 -8.97 -4.37 3.99
C ILE A 83 -8.93 -3.88 2.55
N ALA A 84 -8.98 -2.55 2.36
CA ALA A 84 -8.72 -1.89 1.09
C ALA A 84 -7.26 -1.47 1.03
N GLY A 85 -6.57 -1.80 -0.06
CA GLY A 85 -5.19 -1.44 -0.28
C GLY A 85 -4.93 -0.97 -1.71
N ILE A 86 -4.05 0.02 -1.85
CA ILE A 86 -3.49 0.46 -3.12
C ILE A 86 -1.97 0.48 -2.97
N ARG A 87 -1.28 -0.08 -3.95
CA ARG A 87 0.16 0.10 -4.12
C ARG A 87 0.41 1.06 -5.27
N VAL A 88 1.18 2.10 -4.99
CA VAL A 88 1.65 3.07 -5.97
C VAL A 88 3.14 2.87 -6.12
N VAL A 89 3.59 2.60 -7.32
CA VAL A 89 5.01 2.46 -7.66
C VAL A 89 5.43 3.70 -8.43
N CYS A 90 6.34 4.47 -7.84
CA CYS A 90 6.90 5.72 -8.38
C CYS A 90 8.26 5.48 -9.02
N ASN A 91 8.69 6.41 -9.88
CA ASN A 91 9.98 6.31 -10.57
C ASN A 91 11.15 6.63 -9.62
N PHE A 92 11.02 7.69 -8.80
CA PHE A 92 12.08 8.19 -7.94
C PHE A 92 11.61 8.34 -6.48
N ILE A 93 12.56 8.51 -5.56
CA ILE A 93 12.28 8.66 -4.12
C ILE A 93 11.46 9.92 -3.85
N ASP A 94 11.79 11.04 -4.50
CA ASP A 94 11.07 12.30 -4.30
C ASP A 94 9.62 12.22 -4.81
N ASP A 95 9.36 11.46 -5.87
CA ASP A 95 8.00 11.19 -6.36
C ASP A 95 7.14 10.47 -5.33
N VAL A 96 7.74 9.56 -4.54
CA VAL A 96 7.02 8.86 -3.45
C VAL A 96 6.45 9.86 -2.45
N TYR A 97 7.26 10.84 -2.06
CA TYR A 97 6.84 11.87 -1.10
C TYR A 97 5.89 12.88 -1.74
N ALA A 98 6.15 13.31 -2.97
CA ALA A 98 5.30 14.25 -3.69
C ALA A 98 3.87 13.70 -3.86
N ILE A 99 3.72 12.43 -4.31
CA ILE A 99 2.41 11.78 -4.43
C ILE A 99 1.72 11.62 -3.07
N ALA A 100 2.48 11.28 -2.02
CA ALA A 100 1.94 11.17 -0.67
C ALA A 100 1.40 12.49 -0.15
N ASP A 101 2.15 13.58 -0.31
CA ASP A 101 1.78 14.90 0.17
C ASP A 101 0.58 15.45 -0.61
N MET A 102 0.58 15.39 -1.95
CA MET A 102 -0.55 15.78 -2.78
C MET A 102 -1.85 15.01 -2.42
N LEU A 103 -1.73 13.72 -2.09
CA LEU A 103 -2.88 12.92 -1.68
C LEU A 103 -3.40 13.32 -0.29
N MET A 104 -2.50 13.61 0.64
CA MET A 104 -2.85 14.02 2.01
C MET A 104 -3.43 15.45 2.08
N GLU A 105 -3.12 16.31 1.10
CA GLU A 105 -3.65 17.67 0.99
C GLU A 105 -5.08 17.73 0.47
N GLN A 106 -5.65 16.61 -0.02
CA GLN A 106 -7.06 16.58 -0.44
C GLN A 106 -7.99 16.83 0.75
N ASN A 107 -8.91 17.80 0.62
CA ASN A 107 -9.79 18.25 1.70
C ASN A 107 -10.73 17.19 2.26
N ASP A 108 -11.04 16.17 1.47
CA ASP A 108 -11.93 15.06 1.81
C ASP A 108 -11.17 13.80 2.29
N ILE A 109 -9.84 13.84 2.32
CA ILE A 109 -9.01 12.75 2.83
C ILE A 109 -8.47 13.11 4.21
N ARG A 110 -8.58 12.18 5.16
CA ARG A 110 -7.99 12.33 6.49
C ARG A 110 -6.93 11.26 6.72
N LEU A 111 -5.72 11.67 7.08
CA LEU A 111 -4.65 10.77 7.50
C LEU A 111 -4.98 10.13 8.87
N ILE A 112 -4.99 8.79 8.94
CA ILE A 112 -5.12 8.02 10.18
C ILE A 112 -3.73 7.65 10.71
N THR A 113 -2.85 7.13 9.82
CA THR A 113 -1.51 6.68 10.20
C THR A 113 -0.53 6.89 9.06
N LYS A 114 0.68 7.37 9.37
CA LYS A 114 1.84 7.41 8.44
C LYS A 114 2.96 6.58 9.03
N LYS A 115 3.51 5.63 8.26
CA LYS A 115 4.71 4.85 8.62
C LYS A 115 5.72 4.95 7.50
N ASP A 116 6.84 5.58 7.78
CA ASP A 116 7.90 5.78 6.81
C ASP A 116 9.01 4.74 7.01
N TYR A 117 8.90 3.66 6.24
CA TYR A 117 9.92 2.62 6.18
C TYR A 117 11.01 2.91 5.14
N ILE A 118 10.96 4.06 4.44
CA ILE A 118 12.05 4.51 3.59
C ILE A 118 13.14 5.09 4.48
N GLN A 119 12.76 6.00 5.39
CA GLN A 119 13.67 6.59 6.36
C GLN A 119 14.04 5.62 7.50
N ASN A 120 13.10 4.79 7.94
CA ASN A 120 13.27 3.84 9.02
C ASN A 120 12.97 2.40 8.53
N PRO A 121 13.87 1.75 7.78
CA PRO A 121 13.65 0.44 7.22
C PRO A 121 13.35 -0.62 8.27
N LYS A 122 12.53 -1.62 7.89
CA LYS A 122 12.32 -2.77 8.77
C LYS A 122 13.61 -3.58 8.94
N PRO A 123 13.71 -4.42 9.99
CA PRO A 123 14.92 -5.22 10.26
C PRO A 123 15.37 -6.09 9.09
N ASN A 124 14.43 -6.53 8.22
CA ASN A 124 14.73 -7.31 7.02
C ASN A 124 15.17 -6.47 5.81
N GLY A 125 15.21 -5.15 5.94
CA GLY A 125 15.57 -4.22 4.86
C GLY A 125 14.37 -3.68 4.04
N TYR A 126 13.14 -4.09 4.36
CA TYR A 126 11.94 -3.60 3.66
C TYR A 126 11.78 -2.09 3.75
N ARG A 127 11.52 -1.44 2.61
CA ARG A 127 11.26 0.00 2.47
C ARG A 127 9.94 0.24 1.75
N SER A 128 9.17 1.21 2.23
CA SER A 128 7.95 1.72 1.63
C SER A 128 7.41 2.86 2.49
N LEU A 129 6.71 3.81 1.91
CA LEU A 129 5.88 4.76 2.66
C LEU A 129 4.47 4.18 2.76
N HIS A 130 3.95 4.02 3.98
CA HIS A 130 2.61 3.51 4.25
C HIS A 130 1.74 4.61 4.83
N LEU A 131 0.62 4.86 4.18
CA LEU A 131 -0.44 5.75 4.66
C LEU A 131 -1.69 4.92 4.91
N VAL A 132 -2.35 5.13 6.03
CA VAL A 132 -3.75 4.71 6.22
C VAL A 132 -4.59 5.96 6.17
N LEU A 133 -5.47 6.03 5.20
CA LEU A 133 -6.32 7.18 4.90
C LEU A 133 -7.77 6.85 5.17
N SER A 134 -8.52 7.78 5.75
CA SER A 134 -9.98 7.72 5.84
C SER A 134 -10.57 8.47 4.65
N VAL A 135 -11.34 7.77 3.83
CA VAL A 135 -11.87 8.25 2.56
C VAL A 135 -13.40 8.22 2.57
N PRO A 136 -14.10 9.32 2.28
CA PRO A 136 -15.54 9.32 2.20
C PRO A 136 -16.00 8.57 0.95
N VAL A 137 -16.94 7.67 1.12
CA VAL A 137 -17.58 6.91 0.04
C VAL A 137 -19.08 7.17 0.11
N PHE A 138 -19.64 7.72 -0.97
CA PHE A 138 -21.06 7.98 -1.08
C PHE A 138 -21.77 6.76 -1.66
N LEU A 139 -22.53 6.09 -0.79
CA LEU A 139 -23.32 4.91 -1.10
C LEU A 139 -24.82 5.27 -1.12
N LEU A 140 -25.68 4.32 -1.49
CA LEU A 140 -27.13 4.55 -1.52
C LEU A 140 -27.69 4.92 -0.11
N ASP A 141 -27.12 4.36 0.92
CA ASP A 141 -27.56 4.57 2.32
C ASP A 141 -26.86 5.77 2.97
N GLY A 142 -26.02 6.51 2.25
CA GLY A 142 -25.33 7.68 2.76
C GLY A 142 -23.82 7.66 2.54
N CYS A 143 -23.11 8.54 3.28
CA CYS A 143 -21.65 8.64 3.22
C CYS A 143 -21.01 7.82 4.35
N GLU A 144 -20.10 6.93 3.99
CA GLU A 144 -19.25 6.18 4.93
C GLU A 144 -17.78 6.58 4.79
N ASN A 145 -17.08 6.74 5.91
CA ASN A 145 -15.63 6.95 5.91
C ASN A 145 -14.90 5.59 5.99
N ILE A 146 -14.24 5.19 4.92
CA ILE A 146 -13.62 3.88 4.79
C ILE A 146 -12.08 4.00 4.88
N PRO A 147 -11.41 3.19 5.72
CA PRO A 147 -9.95 3.15 5.74
C PRO A 147 -9.40 2.47 4.50
N VAL A 148 -8.38 3.10 3.90
CA VAL A 148 -7.61 2.57 2.76
C VAL A 148 -6.12 2.66 3.10
N GLU A 149 -5.40 1.54 3.01
CA GLU A 149 -3.94 1.53 3.07
C GLU A 149 -3.37 1.88 1.70
N VAL A 150 -2.54 2.93 1.64
CA VAL A 150 -1.79 3.31 0.44
C VAL A 150 -0.31 3.05 0.72
N GLN A 151 0.28 2.11 -0.03
CA GLN A 151 1.70 1.79 0.01
C GLN A 151 2.38 2.44 -1.19
N ILE A 152 3.27 3.40 -0.93
CA ILE A 152 3.98 4.12 -1.98
C ILE A 152 5.45 3.70 -1.94
N ARG A 153 6.01 3.34 -3.09
CA ARG A 153 7.35 2.76 -3.25
C ARG A 153 8.00 3.27 -4.53
N THR A 154 9.31 3.16 -4.63
CA THR A 154 9.98 3.19 -5.93
C THR A 154 9.91 1.83 -6.63
N VAL A 155 10.33 1.78 -7.90
CA VAL A 155 10.48 0.53 -8.68
C VAL A 155 11.42 -0.44 -7.97
N ASP A 156 12.55 0.04 -7.45
CA ASP A 156 13.54 -0.78 -6.73
C ASP A 156 12.99 -1.35 -5.42
N MET A 157 12.26 -0.55 -4.66
CA MET A 157 11.59 -1.00 -3.43
C MET A 157 10.55 -2.08 -3.72
N ASP A 158 9.78 -1.93 -4.80
CA ASP A 158 8.76 -2.91 -5.18
C ASP A 158 9.38 -4.21 -5.72
N PHE A 159 10.44 -4.11 -6.52
CA PHE A 159 11.22 -5.24 -6.98
C PHE A 159 11.70 -6.12 -5.82
N TRP A 160 12.39 -5.51 -4.85
CA TRP A 160 12.89 -6.25 -3.69
C TRP A 160 11.76 -6.86 -2.86
N ALA A 161 10.72 -6.09 -2.54
CA ALA A 161 9.60 -6.54 -1.71
C ALA A 161 8.81 -7.69 -2.36
N SER A 162 8.64 -7.65 -3.68
CA SER A 162 7.92 -8.69 -4.42
C SER A 162 8.69 -10.01 -4.44
N LEU A 163 10.02 -9.97 -4.61
CA LEU A 163 10.87 -11.16 -4.61
C LEU A 163 11.03 -11.73 -3.19
N GLU A 164 11.22 -10.89 -2.17
CA GLU A 164 11.28 -11.32 -0.77
C GLU A 164 10.00 -12.06 -0.37
N HIS A 165 8.83 -11.53 -0.75
CA HIS A 165 7.55 -12.18 -0.52
C HIS A 165 7.47 -13.56 -1.20
N GLN A 166 7.90 -13.69 -2.46
CA GLN A 166 7.91 -14.97 -3.17
C GLN A 166 8.84 -16.01 -2.52
N LEU A 167 10.01 -15.57 -2.05
CA LEU A 167 10.97 -16.44 -1.37
C LEU A 167 10.44 -16.95 -0.03
N ARG A 168 9.69 -16.13 0.71
CA ARG A 168 9.07 -16.52 1.99
C ARG A 168 7.81 -17.36 1.81
N TYR A 169 6.98 -17.03 0.81
CA TYR A 169 5.66 -17.67 0.62
C TYR A 169 5.74 -19.19 0.42
N LYS A 170 6.82 -19.71 -0.18
CA LYS A 170 7.01 -21.14 -0.44
C LYS A 170 7.54 -21.94 0.75
N LYS A 171 7.89 -21.28 1.87
CA LYS A 171 8.46 -21.95 3.04
C LYS A 171 7.60 -21.68 4.26
N GLU A 172 6.98 -22.73 4.79
CA GLU A 172 6.26 -22.72 6.09
C GLU A 172 7.20 -22.47 7.29
N LYS A 173 8.53 -22.43 7.06
CA LYS A 173 9.56 -22.24 8.10
C LYS A 173 10.35 -20.98 7.83
N ASP A 174 10.85 -20.36 8.90
CA ASP A 174 11.78 -19.24 8.84
C ASP A 174 12.96 -19.55 7.91
N LEU A 175 13.36 -18.54 7.14
CA LEU A 175 14.53 -18.66 6.26
C LEU A 175 15.80 -18.83 7.11
N PRO A 176 16.81 -19.60 6.63
CA PRO A 176 18.11 -19.70 7.30
C PRO A 176 18.70 -18.31 7.59
N PRO A 177 19.43 -18.15 8.71
CA PRO A 177 20.04 -16.85 9.06
C PRO A 177 20.89 -16.25 7.94
N GLN A 178 21.67 -17.08 7.24
CA GLN A 178 22.48 -16.65 6.10
C GLN A 178 21.64 -16.10 4.98
N THR A 179 20.49 -16.72 4.65
CA THR A 179 19.56 -16.23 3.61
C THR A 179 18.93 -14.90 4.01
N ASN A 180 18.56 -14.72 5.30
CA ASN A 180 18.06 -13.45 5.80
C ASN A 180 19.11 -12.34 5.71
N PHE A 181 20.38 -12.66 5.99
CA PHE A 181 21.49 -11.71 5.84
C PHE A 181 21.68 -11.29 4.38
N GLU A 182 21.70 -12.23 3.43
CA GLU A 182 21.81 -11.95 2.00
C GLU A 182 20.62 -11.14 1.47
N LEU A 183 19.39 -11.45 1.89
CA LEU A 183 18.20 -10.66 1.54
C LEU A 183 18.31 -9.21 2.02
N LYS A 184 18.85 -9.00 3.22
CA LYS A 184 19.09 -7.65 3.74
C LYS A 184 20.18 -6.93 2.94
N ALA A 185 21.27 -7.61 2.60
CA ALA A 185 22.33 -7.05 1.75
C ALA A 185 21.78 -6.63 0.36
N CYS A 186 20.90 -7.45 -0.23
CA CYS A 186 20.19 -7.09 -1.46
C CYS A 186 19.31 -5.83 -1.29
N ALA A 187 18.60 -5.70 -0.15
CA ALA A 187 17.79 -4.51 0.14
C ALA A 187 18.64 -3.24 0.27
N GLU A 188 19.83 -3.35 0.86
CA GLU A 188 20.79 -2.24 0.99
C GLU A 188 21.39 -1.86 -0.38
N ALA A 189 21.71 -2.84 -1.22
CA ALA A 189 22.18 -2.60 -2.59
C ALA A 189 21.12 -1.91 -3.45
N SER A 190 19.86 -2.37 -3.38
CA SER A 190 18.70 -1.76 -4.03
C SER A 190 18.50 -0.31 -3.59
N ALA A 191 18.54 -0.03 -2.29
CA ALA A 191 18.41 1.33 -1.77
C ALA A 191 19.55 2.27 -2.22
N ASN A 192 20.78 1.76 -2.34
CA ASN A 192 21.90 2.53 -2.87
C ASN A 192 21.72 2.84 -4.38
N LEU A 193 21.17 1.90 -5.14
CA LEU A 193 20.84 2.11 -6.55
C LEU A 193 19.76 3.18 -6.69
N ASP A 194 18.69 3.09 -5.92
CA ASP A 194 17.57 4.03 -5.89
C ASP A 194 18.06 5.48 -5.62
N MET A 195 18.92 5.67 -4.60
CA MET A 195 19.53 6.97 -4.29
C MET A 195 20.45 7.48 -5.41
N ARG A 196 21.10 6.59 -6.16
CA ARG A 196 21.95 7.00 -7.30
C ARG A 196 21.09 7.43 -8.48
N MET A 197 20.00 6.73 -8.74
CA MET A 197 19.04 7.10 -9.79
C MET A 197 18.37 8.44 -9.49
N GLN A 198 17.98 8.69 -8.23
CA GLN A 198 17.47 10.00 -7.81
C GLN A 198 18.46 11.12 -8.11
N ARG A 199 19.75 10.96 -7.74
CA ARG A 199 20.77 11.98 -7.99
C ARG A 199 20.98 12.26 -9.49
N LEU A 200 20.98 11.22 -10.33
CA LEU A 200 21.10 11.39 -11.78
C LEU A 200 19.89 12.15 -12.35
N PHE A 201 18.69 11.85 -11.86
CA PHE A 201 17.50 12.59 -12.23
C PHE A 201 17.61 14.08 -11.86
N ASP A 202 18.04 14.39 -10.64
CA ASP A 202 18.23 15.77 -10.15
C ASP A 202 19.31 16.53 -10.96
N GLU A 203 20.39 15.84 -11.33
CA GLU A 203 21.46 16.44 -12.14
C GLU A 203 20.95 16.81 -13.53
N ILE A 204 20.21 15.93 -14.20
CA ILE A 204 19.65 16.18 -15.53
C ILE A 204 18.66 17.35 -15.49
N HIS A 205 17.74 17.39 -14.52
CA HIS A 205 16.73 18.45 -14.43
C HIS A 205 17.25 19.79 -13.89
N LYS A 206 18.48 19.86 -13.42
CA LYS A 206 19.16 21.14 -13.12
C LYS A 206 19.89 21.73 -14.32
N MET A 207 20.00 20.98 -15.42
CA MET A 207 20.67 21.40 -16.65
C MET A 207 19.72 22.06 -17.65
N ASP A 208 18.40 21.91 -17.43
CA ASP A 208 17.32 22.57 -18.16
C ASP A 208 16.88 23.87 -17.46
#